data_7b8628e89ff2041bba2dd44dd6a6a7fb
#
_entry.id   7b8628e89ff2041bba2dd44dd6a6a7fb
#
_cell.length_a   1.000
_cell.length_b   1.000
_cell.length_c   1.000
_cell.angle_alpha   90.00
_cell.angle_beta   90.00
_cell.angle_gamma   90.00
#
_symmetry.space_group_name_H-M   'P 1'
#
loop_
_entity.id
_entity.type
_entity.pdbx_description
1 polymer ?
#
loop_
_entity_poly.entity_id
_entity_poly.type
_entity_poly.pdbx_seq_one_letter_code
_entity_poly.pdbx_strand_id
1 'polypeptide(L)'
;MKNKAAFFDRDGVINDDTGHYYVFRPDDFVLCPGVVEALKKVHQLGYLIIIISNQGGIARGQFTTADTDAVHRKFTDIMAANGVPISEIYYCPHHPEAGNCLCRKPQPLMIEKAIARFNIDPAKSFMIGDRDNDVLTAENAGVKGFKMEKNSNLLTAVESCLKTMGEN
;
A
#
# COMPACT_ATOMS: atom_id res chain seq x y z
N MET A 1 21.94 0.63 11.31
CA MET A 1 20.77 1.51 11.61
C MET A 1 19.54 0.88 10.96
N LYS A 2 18.37 0.86 11.61
CA LYS A 2 17.14 0.34 11.00
C LYS A 2 16.51 1.40 10.09
N ASN A 3 15.89 0.97 9.00
CA ASN A 3 15.13 1.82 8.10
C ASN A 3 13.75 2.14 8.67
N LYS A 4 13.10 3.20 8.19
CA LYS A 4 11.69 3.47 8.42
C LYS A 4 10.91 3.30 7.11
N ALA A 5 9.65 2.88 7.18
CA ALA A 5 8.81 2.63 6.02
C ALA A 5 7.42 3.26 6.15
N ALA A 6 6.92 3.73 5.04
CA ALA A 6 5.52 4.10 4.85
C ALA A 6 4.86 3.03 3.98
N PHE A 7 3.90 2.34 4.59
CA PHE A 7 3.09 1.32 3.93
C PHE A 7 1.78 1.92 3.45
N PHE A 8 1.33 1.51 2.28
CA PHE A 8 0.06 1.99 1.70
C PHE A 8 -0.75 0.84 1.14
N ASP A 9 -2.06 0.86 1.36
CA ASP A 9 -2.96 0.05 0.53
C ASP A 9 -2.95 0.58 -0.91
N ARG A 10 -3.35 -0.25 -1.86
CA ARG A 10 -3.39 0.10 -3.28
C ARG A 10 -4.73 0.71 -3.67
N ASP A 11 -5.79 -0.10 -3.69
CA ASP A 11 -7.10 0.28 -4.19
C ASP A 11 -7.83 1.18 -3.19
N GLY A 12 -8.23 2.37 -3.62
CA GLY A 12 -8.85 3.39 -2.77
C GLY A 12 -7.87 4.29 -2.02
N VAL A 13 -6.55 4.05 -2.12
CA VAL A 13 -5.47 4.85 -1.49
C VAL A 13 -4.49 5.35 -2.53
N ILE A 14 -3.84 4.43 -3.25
CA ILE A 14 -2.92 4.77 -4.36
C ILE A 14 -3.70 5.01 -5.64
N ASN A 15 -4.63 4.13 -5.99
CA ASN A 15 -5.47 4.31 -7.16
C ASN A 15 -6.94 4.44 -6.80
N ASP A 16 -7.62 5.29 -7.56
CA ASP A 16 -9.07 5.40 -7.55
C ASP A 16 -9.68 4.10 -8.08
N ASP A 17 -10.62 3.53 -7.35
CA ASP A 17 -11.34 2.32 -7.73
C ASP A 17 -12.85 2.59 -7.94
N THR A 18 -13.23 3.85 -8.14
CA THR A 18 -14.61 4.24 -8.44
C THR A 18 -15.13 3.52 -9.68
N GLY A 19 -16.24 2.81 -9.51
CA GLY A 19 -16.86 2.02 -10.59
C GLY A 19 -16.19 0.67 -10.85
N HIS A 20 -15.14 0.30 -10.11
CA HIS A 20 -14.44 -0.98 -10.23
C HIS A 20 -14.45 -1.74 -8.91
N TYR A 21 -14.86 -3.01 -8.93
CA TYR A 21 -14.67 -3.88 -7.78
C TYR A 21 -13.21 -4.33 -7.65
N TYR A 22 -12.55 -4.52 -8.80
CA TYR A 22 -11.10 -4.73 -8.91
C TYR A 22 -10.53 -3.87 -10.04
N VAL A 23 -9.41 -3.22 -9.80
CA VAL A 23 -8.61 -2.54 -10.81
C VAL A 23 -7.46 -3.46 -11.22
N PHE A 24 -7.63 -4.15 -12.36
CA PHE A 24 -6.67 -5.15 -12.87
C PHE A 24 -6.18 -4.89 -14.29
N ARG A 25 -6.72 -3.86 -14.96
CA ARG A 25 -6.22 -3.41 -16.26
C ARG A 25 -5.41 -2.13 -16.09
N PRO A 26 -4.26 -2.01 -16.75
CA PRO A 26 -3.49 -0.77 -16.69
C PRO A 26 -4.28 0.47 -17.12
N ASP A 27 -5.21 0.35 -18.09
CA ASP A 27 -6.03 1.47 -18.57
C ASP A 27 -7.01 1.99 -17.52
N ASP A 28 -7.48 1.11 -16.63
CA ASP A 28 -8.39 1.47 -15.53
C ASP A 28 -7.65 2.03 -14.31
N PHE A 29 -6.30 1.96 -14.31
CA PHE A 29 -5.50 2.44 -13.18
C PHE A 29 -5.26 3.95 -13.26
N VAL A 30 -5.92 4.67 -12.39
CA VAL A 30 -5.84 6.13 -12.22
C VAL A 30 -5.39 6.44 -10.79
N LEU A 31 -4.40 7.29 -10.61
CA LEU A 31 -3.94 7.68 -9.26
C LEU A 31 -5.01 8.48 -8.52
N CYS A 32 -5.15 8.23 -7.21
CA CYS A 32 -5.90 9.11 -6.33
C CYS A 32 -5.26 10.51 -6.29
N PRO A 33 -6.04 11.55 -5.93
CA PRO A 33 -5.50 12.90 -5.76
C PRO A 33 -4.32 12.93 -4.78
N GLY A 34 -3.27 13.68 -5.11
CA GLY A 34 -2.14 13.95 -4.21
C GLY A 34 -1.16 12.79 -4.01
N VAL A 35 -1.28 11.67 -4.77
CA VAL A 35 -0.39 10.49 -4.60
C VAL A 35 1.06 10.82 -4.89
N VAL A 36 1.34 11.50 -6.01
CA VAL A 36 2.73 11.82 -6.39
C VAL A 36 3.38 12.71 -5.33
N GLU A 37 2.69 13.75 -4.89
CA GLU A 37 3.17 14.69 -3.87
C GLU A 37 3.36 14.01 -2.52
N ALA A 38 2.41 13.17 -2.12
CA ALA A 38 2.47 12.40 -0.87
C ALA A 38 3.68 11.48 -0.84
N LEU A 39 3.88 10.68 -1.90
CA LEU A 39 4.98 9.73 -1.95
C LEU A 39 6.35 10.43 -2.11
N LYS A 40 6.41 11.56 -2.83
CA LYS A 40 7.61 12.42 -2.81
C LYS A 40 7.97 12.88 -1.40
N LYS A 41 6.98 13.36 -0.65
CA LYS A 41 7.19 13.87 0.71
C LYS A 41 7.73 12.80 1.64
N VAL A 42 7.14 11.61 1.67
CA VAL A 42 7.63 10.52 2.53
C VAL A 42 9.00 10.01 2.08
N HIS A 43 9.27 9.97 0.76
CA HIS A 43 10.59 9.62 0.24
C HIS A 43 11.66 10.62 0.67
N GLN A 44 11.39 11.92 0.57
CA GLN A 44 12.32 12.98 1.01
C GLN A 44 12.61 12.93 2.51
N LEU A 45 11.67 12.45 3.31
CA LEU A 45 11.85 12.21 4.75
C LEU A 45 12.58 10.89 5.05
N GLY A 46 13.02 10.14 4.02
CA GLY A 46 13.81 8.92 4.15
C GLY A 46 13.00 7.67 4.47
N TYR A 47 11.69 7.65 4.21
CA TYR A 47 10.88 6.45 4.30
C TYR A 47 11.06 5.58 3.06
N LEU A 48 11.15 4.26 3.26
CA LEU A 48 10.89 3.30 2.20
C LEU A 48 9.41 3.30 1.87
N ILE A 49 9.05 3.24 0.59
CA ILE A 49 7.66 3.21 0.15
C ILE A 49 7.31 1.78 -0.24
N ILE A 50 6.32 1.19 0.46
CA ILE A 50 5.93 -0.21 0.27
C ILE A 50 4.41 -0.29 0.15
N ILE A 51 3.94 -1.00 -0.87
CA ILE A 51 2.51 -1.22 -1.11
C ILE A 51 2.11 -2.59 -0.56
N ILE A 52 0.95 -2.65 0.13
CA ILE A 52 0.40 -3.87 0.73
C ILE A 52 -1.05 -4.04 0.27
N SER A 53 -1.33 -4.99 -0.60
CA SER A 53 -2.63 -5.11 -1.28
C SER A 53 -3.25 -6.50 -1.18
N ASN A 54 -4.58 -6.57 -1.04
CA ASN A 54 -5.35 -7.79 -1.23
C ASN A 54 -5.89 -7.85 -2.67
N GLN A 55 -5.50 -8.87 -3.42
CA GLN A 55 -5.90 -9.08 -4.83
C GLN A 55 -6.64 -10.41 -5.00
N GLY A 56 -7.69 -10.61 -4.21
CA GLY A 56 -8.44 -11.87 -4.13
C GLY A 56 -9.18 -12.28 -5.42
N GLY A 57 -9.35 -11.38 -6.38
CA GLY A 57 -9.91 -11.69 -7.68
C GLY A 57 -9.10 -12.73 -8.47
N ILE A 58 -7.79 -12.85 -8.18
CA ILE A 58 -6.91 -13.87 -8.75
C ILE A 58 -7.43 -15.27 -8.36
N ALA A 59 -7.65 -15.53 -7.07
CA ALA A 59 -8.18 -16.81 -6.60
C ALA A 59 -9.61 -17.09 -7.11
N ARG A 60 -10.36 -16.05 -7.47
CA ARG A 60 -11.71 -16.15 -8.05
C ARG A 60 -11.69 -16.30 -9.57
N GLY A 61 -10.51 -16.34 -10.20
CA GLY A 61 -10.37 -16.46 -11.66
C GLY A 61 -10.83 -15.24 -12.45
N GLN A 62 -10.95 -14.07 -11.82
CA GLN A 62 -11.41 -12.84 -12.47
C GLN A 62 -10.30 -12.10 -13.24
N PHE A 63 -9.07 -12.28 -12.80
CA PHE A 63 -7.86 -11.77 -13.44
C PHE A 63 -6.65 -12.59 -12.95
N THR A 64 -5.50 -12.40 -13.59
CA THR A 64 -4.29 -13.18 -13.34
C THR A 64 -3.25 -12.39 -12.53
N THR A 65 -2.21 -13.08 -12.07
CA THR A 65 -1.02 -12.42 -11.51
C THR A 65 -0.35 -11.52 -12.54
N ALA A 66 -0.32 -11.94 -13.82
CA ALA A 66 0.25 -11.13 -14.90
C ALA A 66 -0.50 -9.80 -15.10
N ASP A 67 -1.83 -9.80 -14.98
CA ASP A 67 -2.65 -8.58 -15.03
C ASP A 67 -2.30 -7.66 -13.85
N THR A 68 -2.20 -8.23 -12.64
CA THR A 68 -1.82 -7.48 -11.43
C THR A 68 -0.43 -6.88 -11.58
N ASP A 69 0.53 -7.64 -12.08
CA ASP A 69 1.91 -7.18 -12.28
C ASP A 69 2.00 -6.08 -13.36
N ALA A 70 1.13 -6.13 -14.38
CA ALA A 70 1.04 -5.07 -15.39
C ALA A 70 0.54 -3.73 -14.78
N VAL A 71 -0.46 -3.77 -13.90
CA VAL A 71 -0.93 -2.60 -13.14
C VAL A 71 0.18 -2.05 -12.24
N HIS A 72 0.86 -2.92 -11.50
CA HIS A 72 1.96 -2.52 -10.61
C HIS A 72 3.13 -1.90 -11.38
N ARG A 73 3.44 -2.42 -12.58
CA ARG A 73 4.47 -1.85 -13.46
C ARG A 73 4.09 -0.44 -13.91
N LYS A 74 2.85 -0.24 -14.36
CA LYS A 74 2.37 1.12 -14.69
C LYS A 74 2.54 2.09 -13.53
N PHE A 75 2.17 1.67 -12.32
CA PHE A 75 2.35 2.50 -11.12
C PHE A 75 3.82 2.83 -10.85
N THR A 76 4.69 1.82 -10.85
CA THR A 76 6.11 2.04 -10.60
C THR A 76 6.77 2.92 -11.66
N ASP A 77 6.36 2.80 -12.94
CA ASP A 77 6.85 3.64 -14.03
C ASP A 77 6.43 5.10 -13.85
N ILE A 78 5.16 5.35 -13.46
CA ILE A 78 4.67 6.71 -13.15
C ILE A 78 5.49 7.31 -12.00
N MET A 79 5.72 6.54 -10.94
CA MET A 79 6.46 7.03 -9.78
C MET A 79 7.94 7.27 -10.10
N ALA A 80 8.57 6.37 -10.85
CA ALA A 80 9.95 6.54 -11.31
C ALA A 80 10.13 7.78 -12.19
N ALA A 81 9.19 8.05 -13.11
CA ALA A 81 9.18 9.28 -13.92
C ALA A 81 9.07 10.56 -13.08
N ASN A 82 8.52 10.45 -11.85
CA ASN A 82 8.43 11.53 -10.87
C ASN A 82 9.59 11.55 -9.85
N GLY A 83 10.61 10.69 -10.02
CA GLY A 83 11.76 10.61 -9.13
C GLY A 83 11.48 9.96 -7.79
N VAL A 84 10.44 9.13 -7.69
CA VAL A 84 10.03 8.44 -6.46
C VAL A 84 10.19 6.93 -6.64
N PRO A 85 11.19 6.30 -6.01
CA PRO A 85 11.34 4.85 -6.08
C PRO A 85 10.30 4.16 -5.17
N ILE A 86 9.61 3.16 -5.71
CA ILE A 86 8.81 2.22 -4.93
C ILE A 86 9.72 1.08 -4.49
N SER A 87 9.84 0.88 -3.18
CA SER A 87 10.77 -0.11 -2.62
C SER A 87 10.29 -1.54 -2.85
N GLU A 88 8.98 -1.79 -2.72
CA GLU A 88 8.37 -3.10 -2.95
C GLU A 88 6.84 -2.99 -3.04
N ILE A 89 6.22 -3.97 -3.71
CA ILE A 89 4.77 -4.17 -3.73
C ILE A 89 4.50 -5.62 -3.34
N TYR A 90 3.87 -5.82 -2.18
CA TYR A 90 3.36 -7.12 -1.76
C TYR A 90 1.86 -7.20 -1.99
N TYR A 91 1.39 -8.32 -2.50
CA TYR A 91 -0.05 -8.57 -2.60
C TYR A 91 -0.41 -10.01 -2.25
N CYS A 92 -1.62 -10.17 -1.73
CA CYS A 92 -2.21 -11.48 -1.45
C CYS A 92 -3.16 -11.86 -2.58
N PRO A 93 -2.90 -12.96 -3.33
CA PRO A 93 -3.77 -13.40 -4.42
C PRO A 93 -4.97 -14.23 -3.94
N HIS A 94 -5.06 -14.54 -2.64
CA HIS A 94 -6.04 -15.47 -2.10
C HIS A 94 -7.36 -14.77 -1.76
N HIS A 95 -8.46 -15.54 -1.83
CA HIS A 95 -9.79 -15.11 -1.39
C HIS A 95 -10.33 -16.09 -0.35
N PRO A 96 -11.08 -15.65 0.67
CA PRO A 96 -11.60 -16.53 1.73
C PRO A 96 -12.45 -17.70 1.20
N GLU A 97 -13.16 -17.51 0.08
CA GLU A 97 -13.94 -18.57 -0.56
C GLU A 97 -13.05 -19.70 -1.14
N ALA A 98 -11.80 -19.42 -1.47
CA ALA A 98 -10.84 -20.39 -1.99
C ALA A 98 -9.99 -21.06 -0.88
N GLY A 99 -10.17 -20.66 0.38
CA GLY A 99 -9.46 -21.19 1.53
C GLY A 99 -8.74 -20.14 2.36
N ASN A 100 -8.19 -20.57 3.49
CA ASN A 100 -7.45 -19.71 4.40
C ASN A 100 -6.00 -19.52 3.94
N CYS A 101 -5.46 -18.32 4.17
CA CYS A 101 -4.05 -18.01 3.95
C CYS A 101 -3.50 -17.14 5.08
N LEU A 102 -2.18 -17.03 5.15
CA LEU A 102 -1.48 -16.21 6.16
C LEU A 102 -1.17 -14.79 5.68
N CYS A 103 -1.37 -14.48 4.39
CA CYS A 103 -0.93 -13.21 3.82
C CYS A 103 -2.04 -12.17 3.64
N ARG A 104 -3.32 -12.60 3.60
CA ARG A 104 -4.44 -11.67 3.38
C ARG A 104 -4.64 -10.75 4.58
N LYS A 105 -4.68 -9.45 4.36
CA LYS A 105 -5.05 -8.46 5.39
C LYS A 105 -6.39 -8.85 6.03
N PRO A 106 -6.53 -8.88 7.36
CA PRO A 106 -5.67 -8.23 8.35
C PRO A 106 -4.47 -9.05 8.86
N GLN A 107 -4.07 -10.14 8.21
CA GLN A 107 -2.86 -10.88 8.61
C GLN A 107 -1.61 -10.02 8.34
N PRO A 108 -0.60 -10.01 9.25
CA PRO A 108 0.55 -9.12 9.17
C PRO A 108 1.66 -9.57 8.22
N LEU A 109 1.59 -10.77 7.65
CA LEU A 109 2.71 -11.44 6.97
C LEU A 109 3.37 -10.58 5.87
N MET A 110 2.60 -9.81 5.10
CA MET A 110 3.18 -8.98 4.04
C MET A 110 4.05 -7.85 4.62
N ILE A 111 3.63 -7.23 5.73
CA ILE A 111 4.41 -6.21 6.44
C ILE A 111 5.60 -6.86 7.14
N GLU A 112 5.45 -8.01 7.80
CA GLU A 112 6.53 -8.74 8.46
C GLU A 112 7.64 -9.14 7.47
N LYS A 113 7.27 -9.58 6.25
CA LYS A 113 8.22 -9.83 5.17
C LYS A 113 9.03 -8.58 4.81
N ALA A 114 8.36 -7.43 4.70
CA ALA A 114 9.03 -6.16 4.42
C ALA A 114 9.98 -5.78 5.57
N ILE A 115 9.52 -5.90 6.82
CA ILE A 115 10.33 -5.61 8.02
C ILE A 115 11.61 -6.44 8.00
N ALA A 116 11.50 -7.74 7.75
CA ALA A 116 12.65 -8.64 7.71
C ALA A 116 13.59 -8.34 6.53
N ARG A 117 13.03 -8.15 5.32
CA ARG A 117 13.81 -7.93 4.10
C ARG A 117 14.58 -6.62 4.10
N PHE A 118 13.96 -5.56 4.56
CA PHE A 118 14.52 -4.20 4.50
C PHE A 118 15.04 -3.69 5.84
N ASN A 119 15.15 -4.56 6.87
CA ASN A 119 15.59 -4.18 8.22
C ASN A 119 14.85 -2.94 8.74
N ILE A 120 13.50 -3.00 8.73
CA ILE A 120 12.62 -1.88 9.09
C ILE A 120 12.45 -1.83 10.62
N ASP A 121 12.35 -0.62 11.15
CA ASP A 121 11.91 -0.34 12.52
C ASP A 121 10.39 -0.12 12.53
N PRO A 122 9.59 -1.08 13.03
CA PRO A 122 8.13 -0.93 13.03
C PRO A 122 7.66 0.31 13.82
N ALA A 123 8.34 0.64 14.93
CA ALA A 123 7.97 1.78 15.78
C ALA A 123 8.14 3.15 15.10
N LYS A 124 8.98 3.21 14.05
CA LYS A 124 9.22 4.42 13.25
C LYS A 124 8.49 4.40 11.91
N SER A 125 7.63 3.41 11.70
CA SER A 125 6.93 3.16 10.46
C SER A 125 5.43 3.32 10.64
N PHE A 126 4.73 3.53 9.53
CA PHE A 126 3.28 3.66 9.53
C PHE A 126 2.66 3.03 8.29
N MET A 127 1.36 2.75 8.38
CA MET A 127 0.54 2.32 7.24
C MET A 127 -0.70 3.21 7.11
N ILE A 128 -1.01 3.57 5.87
CA ILE A 128 -2.27 4.24 5.51
C ILE A 128 -3.11 3.29 4.65
N GLY A 129 -4.36 3.10 5.04
CA GLY A 129 -5.36 2.33 4.31
C GLY A 129 -6.75 2.96 4.40
N ASP A 130 -7.69 2.50 3.59
CA ASP A 130 -9.07 2.98 3.60
C ASP A 130 -10.02 2.08 4.42
N ARG A 131 -9.54 0.90 4.85
CA ARG A 131 -10.33 -0.11 5.58
C ARG A 131 -9.76 -0.40 6.96
N ASP A 132 -10.63 -0.87 7.86
CA ASP A 132 -10.21 -1.31 9.20
C ASP A 132 -9.20 -2.45 9.14
N ASN A 133 -9.30 -3.35 8.15
CA ASN A 133 -8.34 -4.41 7.94
C ASN A 133 -6.92 -3.91 7.66
N ASP A 134 -6.76 -2.73 7.06
CA ASP A 134 -5.44 -2.13 6.80
C ASP A 134 -4.80 -1.66 8.11
N VAL A 135 -5.59 -1.00 8.95
CA VAL A 135 -5.17 -0.56 10.28
C VAL A 135 -4.79 -1.76 11.14
N LEU A 136 -5.64 -2.79 11.18
CA LEU A 136 -5.37 -4.03 11.93
C LEU A 136 -4.14 -4.77 11.42
N THR A 137 -3.91 -4.78 10.10
CA THR A 137 -2.69 -5.38 9.51
C THR A 137 -1.42 -4.69 10.04
N ALA A 138 -1.45 -3.36 10.09
CA ALA A 138 -0.34 -2.58 10.61
C ALA A 138 -0.12 -2.84 12.10
N GLU A 139 -1.17 -2.77 12.90
CA GLU A 139 -1.12 -3.00 14.36
C GLU A 139 -0.62 -4.42 14.69
N ASN A 140 -1.10 -5.43 13.98
CA ASN A 140 -0.65 -6.81 14.13
C ASN A 140 0.84 -7.00 13.80
N ALA A 141 1.42 -6.14 12.96
CA ALA A 141 2.85 -6.12 12.63
C ALA A 141 3.67 -5.16 13.53
N GLY A 142 3.05 -4.53 14.54
CA GLY A 142 3.71 -3.55 15.40
C GLY A 142 3.96 -2.19 14.74
N VAL A 143 3.28 -1.91 13.62
CA VAL A 143 3.34 -0.67 12.85
C VAL A 143 2.13 0.19 13.17
N LYS A 144 2.27 1.51 13.19
CA LYS A 144 1.14 2.41 13.43
C LYS A 144 0.22 2.47 12.21
N GLY A 145 -1.05 2.12 12.39
CA GLY A 145 -2.08 2.18 11.34
C GLY A 145 -2.85 3.50 11.35
N PHE A 146 -3.13 4.03 10.15
CA PHE A 146 -3.98 5.20 9.94
C PHE A 146 -5.04 4.90 8.90
N LYS A 147 -6.26 5.32 9.18
CA LYS A 147 -7.37 5.19 8.23
C LYS A 147 -7.60 6.51 7.51
N MET A 148 -7.80 6.44 6.20
CA MET A 148 -8.22 7.58 5.38
C MET A 148 -9.57 7.30 4.71
N GLU A 149 -10.23 8.33 4.24
CA GLU A 149 -11.40 8.18 3.39
C GLU A 149 -10.98 7.66 2.01
N LYS A 150 -11.71 6.66 1.54
CA LYS A 150 -11.49 6.00 0.26
C LYS A 150 -11.49 7.01 -0.91
N ASN A 151 -10.55 6.86 -1.83
CA ASN A 151 -10.39 7.71 -3.02
C ASN A 151 -10.19 9.21 -2.71
N SER A 152 -9.88 9.55 -1.46
CA SER A 152 -9.60 10.93 -1.04
C SER A 152 -8.16 11.35 -1.33
N ASN A 153 -7.80 12.58 -0.97
CA ASN A 153 -6.47 13.13 -1.22
C ASN A 153 -5.41 12.50 -0.29
N LEU A 154 -4.47 11.72 -0.86
CA LEU A 154 -3.44 11.04 -0.09
C LEU A 154 -2.46 12.00 0.58
N LEU A 155 -2.15 13.16 -0.04
CA LEU A 155 -1.23 14.12 0.57
C LEU A 155 -1.76 14.62 1.92
N THR A 156 -3.05 14.94 1.99
CA THR A 156 -3.70 15.36 3.24
C THR A 156 -3.61 14.28 4.32
N ALA A 157 -3.85 13.03 3.95
CA ALA A 157 -3.73 11.90 4.89
C ALA A 157 -2.29 11.70 5.37
N VAL A 158 -1.31 11.77 4.46
CA VAL A 158 0.11 11.67 4.80
C VAL A 158 0.56 12.79 5.72
N GLU A 159 0.16 14.03 5.47
CA GLU A 159 0.52 15.17 6.31
C GLU A 159 -0.02 15.04 7.74
N SER A 160 -1.28 14.62 7.87
CA SER A 160 -1.87 14.32 9.18
C SER A 160 -1.13 13.21 9.92
N CYS A 161 -0.77 12.15 9.19
CA CYS A 161 -0.03 11.01 9.70
C CYS A 161 1.37 11.43 10.19
N LEU A 162 2.14 12.14 9.37
CA LEU A 162 3.49 12.61 9.70
C LEU A 162 3.49 13.51 10.93
N LYS A 163 2.53 14.42 11.04
CA LYS A 163 2.34 15.25 12.23
C LYS A 163 2.13 14.40 13.49
N THR A 164 1.34 13.33 13.39
CA THR A 164 1.09 12.42 14.51
C THR A 164 2.33 11.57 14.84
N MET A 165 3.20 11.31 13.85
CA MET A 165 4.49 10.62 14.02
C MET A 165 5.60 11.54 14.55
N GLY A 166 5.36 12.84 14.68
CA GLY A 166 6.35 13.83 15.15
C GLY A 166 7.35 14.25 14.05
N GLU A 167 7.02 14.01 12.80
CA GLU A 167 7.80 14.49 11.65
C GLU A 167 7.28 15.89 11.24
N ASN A 168 8.17 16.85 11.16
CA ASN A 168 7.87 18.24 10.77
C ASN A 168 8.33 18.51 9.32
#